data_c07262e6b837399ddd04f65af029487c
#
_entry.id   c07262e6b837399ddd04f65af029487c
#
_cell.length_a   1.000
_cell.length_b   1.000
_cell.length_c   1.000
_cell.angle_alpha   90.00
_cell.angle_beta   90.00
_cell.angle_gamma   90.00
#
_symmetry.space_group_name_H-M   'P 1'
#
loop_
_entity.id
_entity.type
_entity.pdbx_description
1 polymer ?
#
loop_
_entity_poly.entity_id
_entity_poly.type
_entity_poly.pdbx_seq_one_letter_code
_entity_poly.pdbx_strand_id
1 'polypeptide(L)'
;MNKKQLGAFLKVVYKGKDRPALTNILIDSIKGKTCLVGTNGVMLAAVFIDGLDEWVGHQIARIDLEASHKAMTSRVSDTFGANEVAEIMDNGRNVTTKFPDYMSLITPYLEGEPVGQAMMRFNADFFKVIQDLNGEDSLTVNLYGEAKPMVFKSERGIYIVMPMTLKKPGQAS
;
A
#
# COMPACT_ATOMS: atom_id res chain seq x y z
N MET A 1 -7.24 -10.01 5.05
CA MET A 1 -7.25 -8.78 5.91
C MET A 1 -8.55 -8.74 6.69
N ASN A 2 -8.53 -8.35 7.98
CA ASN A 2 -9.74 -8.02 8.71
C ASN A 2 -10.28 -6.62 8.33
N LYS A 3 -11.48 -6.26 8.79
CA LYS A 3 -12.12 -4.97 8.48
C LYS A 3 -11.24 -3.75 8.81
N LYS A 4 -10.53 -3.77 9.95
CA LYS A 4 -9.63 -2.67 10.37
C LYS A 4 -8.46 -2.52 9.39
N GLN A 5 -7.83 -3.63 9.00
CA GLN A 5 -6.73 -3.66 8.05
C GLN A 5 -7.16 -3.19 6.66
N LEU A 6 -8.33 -3.65 6.17
CA LEU A 6 -8.87 -3.19 4.89
C LEU A 6 -9.20 -1.69 4.92
N GLY A 7 -9.76 -1.19 6.03
CA GLY A 7 -9.98 0.24 6.23
C GLY A 7 -8.69 1.06 6.27
N ALA A 8 -7.61 0.50 6.85
CA ALA A 8 -6.28 1.13 6.83
C ALA A 8 -5.67 1.12 5.42
N PHE A 9 -5.81 0.02 4.66
CA PHE A 9 -5.37 -0.05 3.28
C PHE A 9 -6.06 1.00 2.39
N LEU A 10 -7.37 1.18 2.55
CA LEU A 10 -8.12 2.22 1.86
C LEU A 10 -7.62 3.65 2.16
N LYS A 11 -6.96 3.91 3.29
CA LYS A 11 -6.34 5.23 3.58
C LYS A 11 -5.06 5.44 2.76
N VAL A 12 -4.39 4.38 2.34
CA VAL A 12 -3.21 4.45 1.47
C VAL A 12 -3.61 4.70 0.02
N VAL A 13 -4.73 4.16 -0.44
CA VAL A 13 -5.19 4.35 -1.82
C VAL A 13 -5.72 5.79 -1.99
N TYR A 14 -5.31 6.45 -3.08
CA TYR A 14 -5.72 7.82 -3.36
C TYR A 14 -7.24 7.95 -3.49
N LYS A 15 -7.81 9.06 -2.98
CA LYS A 15 -9.27 9.30 -2.97
C LYS A 15 -9.71 10.42 -3.91
N GLY A 16 -8.78 11.26 -4.40
CA GLY A 16 -9.09 12.40 -5.26
C GLY A 16 -9.47 11.98 -6.68
N LYS A 17 -9.95 12.95 -7.47
CA LYS A 17 -10.35 12.74 -8.86
C LYS A 17 -9.27 13.16 -9.87
N ASP A 18 -8.30 13.96 -9.43
CA ASP A 18 -7.23 14.55 -10.25
C ASP A 18 -6.11 13.55 -10.61
N ARG A 19 -6.04 12.42 -9.93
CA ARG A 19 -5.06 11.33 -10.18
C ARG A 19 -5.75 9.98 -10.29
N PRO A 20 -6.53 9.73 -11.36
CA PRO A 20 -7.36 8.53 -11.46
C PRO A 20 -6.54 7.22 -11.42
N ALA A 21 -5.32 7.21 -11.92
CA ALA A 21 -4.45 6.03 -11.86
C ALA A 21 -4.11 5.59 -10.42
N LEU A 22 -4.11 6.51 -9.45
CA LEU A 22 -3.82 6.21 -8.04
C LEU A 22 -5.07 5.78 -7.25
N THR A 23 -6.27 5.88 -7.85
CA THR A 23 -7.52 5.44 -7.22
C THR A 23 -7.78 3.94 -7.39
N ASN A 24 -6.89 3.24 -8.08
CA ASN A 24 -6.99 1.81 -8.29
C ASN A 24 -6.00 1.06 -7.41
N ILE A 25 -6.26 -0.21 -7.24
CA ILE A 25 -5.41 -1.15 -6.53
C ILE A 25 -4.89 -2.15 -7.57
N LEU A 26 -3.58 -2.33 -7.63
CA LEU A 26 -2.96 -3.34 -8.49
C LEU A 26 -2.82 -4.64 -7.72
N ILE A 27 -3.16 -5.75 -8.35
CA ILE A 27 -2.79 -7.09 -7.90
C ILE A 27 -1.45 -7.41 -8.55
N ASP A 28 -0.42 -7.64 -7.73
CA ASP A 28 0.94 -7.86 -8.22
C ASP A 28 1.65 -8.98 -7.44
N SER A 29 2.85 -9.32 -7.85
CA SER A 29 3.71 -10.26 -7.16
C SER A 29 5.06 -9.63 -6.83
N ILE A 30 5.41 -9.55 -5.55
CA ILE A 30 6.69 -9.04 -5.07
C ILE A 30 7.46 -10.17 -4.40
N LYS A 31 8.63 -10.52 -4.94
CA LYS A 31 9.47 -11.62 -4.43
C LYS A 31 8.71 -12.95 -4.30
N GLY A 32 7.83 -13.25 -5.27
CA GLY A 32 7.05 -14.47 -5.31
C GLY A 32 5.86 -14.54 -4.36
N LYS A 33 5.52 -13.44 -3.67
CA LYS A 33 4.30 -13.33 -2.86
C LYS A 33 3.30 -12.42 -3.56
N THR A 34 2.08 -12.90 -3.76
CA THR A 34 1.00 -12.08 -4.32
C THR A 34 0.53 -11.02 -3.33
N CYS A 35 0.18 -9.85 -3.83
CA CYS A 35 -0.18 -8.71 -2.99
C CYS A 35 -1.17 -7.76 -3.66
N LEU A 36 -1.87 -7.00 -2.83
CA LEU A 36 -2.58 -5.80 -3.25
C LEU A 36 -1.69 -4.58 -3.04
N VAL A 37 -1.49 -3.82 -4.10
CA VAL A 37 -0.66 -2.60 -4.09
C VAL A 37 -1.54 -1.38 -4.22
N GLY A 38 -1.44 -0.48 -3.26
CA GLY A 38 -2.13 0.81 -3.25
C GLY A 38 -1.18 1.95 -2.93
N THR A 39 -1.46 3.15 -3.46
CA THR A 39 -0.65 4.34 -3.18
C THR A 39 -1.47 5.62 -3.27
N ASN A 40 -1.04 6.65 -2.53
CA ASN A 40 -1.55 8.03 -2.64
C ASN A 40 -0.49 9.00 -3.18
N GLY A 41 0.67 8.47 -3.61
CA GLY A 41 1.81 9.24 -4.09
C GLY A 41 2.79 9.67 -2.99
N VAL A 42 2.44 9.51 -1.71
CA VAL A 42 3.31 9.80 -0.55
C VAL A 42 3.60 8.54 0.25
N MET A 43 2.64 7.64 0.30
CA MET A 43 2.76 6.31 0.90
C MET A 43 2.36 5.25 -0.12
N LEU A 44 3.05 4.13 -0.10
CA LEU A 44 2.69 2.90 -0.82
C LEU A 44 2.57 1.76 0.19
N ALA A 45 1.58 0.92 0.00
CA ALA A 45 1.45 -0.34 0.72
C ALA A 45 1.26 -1.48 -0.27
N ALA A 46 2.08 -2.53 -0.13
CA ALA A 46 1.89 -3.82 -0.75
C ALA A 46 1.53 -4.81 0.36
N VAL A 47 0.28 -5.22 0.43
CA VAL A 47 -0.24 -6.14 1.46
C VAL A 47 -0.33 -7.52 0.87
N PHE A 48 0.38 -8.48 1.45
CA PHE A 48 0.42 -9.85 0.97
C PHE A 48 -0.90 -10.57 1.22
N ILE A 49 -1.40 -11.22 0.18
CA ILE A 49 -2.60 -12.06 0.21
C ILE A 49 -2.32 -13.27 -0.68
N ASP A 50 -2.42 -14.45 -0.10
CA ASP A 50 -2.23 -15.70 -0.84
C ASP A 50 -3.42 -15.99 -1.77
N GLY A 51 -3.15 -16.70 -2.88
CA GLY A 51 -4.17 -17.17 -3.80
C GLY A 51 -4.68 -16.12 -4.80
N LEU A 52 -3.87 -15.10 -5.10
CA LEU A 52 -4.18 -14.09 -6.12
C LEU A 52 -3.41 -14.28 -7.43
N ASP A 53 -2.77 -15.44 -7.64
CA ASP A 53 -1.83 -15.66 -8.74
C ASP A 53 -2.48 -15.47 -10.11
N GLU A 54 -3.71 -15.90 -10.29
CA GLU A 54 -4.46 -15.76 -11.54
C GLU A 54 -4.82 -14.31 -11.89
N TRP A 55 -4.84 -13.42 -10.88
CA TRP A 55 -5.23 -12.02 -11.03
C TRP A 55 -4.03 -11.06 -11.11
N VAL A 56 -2.80 -11.57 -11.07
CA VAL A 56 -1.60 -10.72 -11.17
C VAL A 56 -1.63 -9.89 -12.46
N GLY A 57 -1.40 -8.60 -12.32
CA GLY A 57 -1.51 -7.60 -13.39
C GLY A 57 -2.88 -6.96 -13.52
N HIS A 58 -3.91 -7.48 -12.86
CA HIS A 58 -5.26 -6.89 -12.85
C HIS A 58 -5.38 -5.77 -11.82
N GLN A 59 -6.39 -4.94 -11.99
CA GLN A 59 -6.64 -3.82 -11.09
C GLN A 59 -8.06 -3.86 -10.54
N ILE A 60 -8.20 -3.44 -9.29
CA ILE A 60 -9.48 -3.27 -8.59
C ILE A 60 -9.75 -1.77 -8.46
N ALA A 61 -10.95 -1.32 -8.77
CA ALA A 61 -11.34 0.05 -8.49
C ALA A 61 -11.52 0.24 -6.97
N ARG A 62 -11.03 1.37 -6.45
CA ARG A 62 -11.17 1.70 -5.02
C ARG A 62 -12.60 1.57 -4.51
N ILE A 63 -13.59 1.96 -5.33
CA ILE A 63 -14.99 1.96 -4.92
C ILE A 63 -15.54 0.55 -4.68
N ASP A 64 -15.03 -0.46 -5.41
CA ASP A 64 -15.43 -1.85 -5.22
C ASP A 64 -14.83 -2.39 -3.92
N LEU A 65 -13.58 -2.02 -3.62
CA LEU A 65 -12.94 -2.35 -2.34
C LEU A 65 -13.63 -1.64 -1.15
N GLU A 66 -14.09 -0.39 -1.33
CA GLU A 66 -14.90 0.32 -0.33
C GLU A 66 -16.26 -0.36 -0.09
N ALA A 67 -16.87 -0.91 -1.13
CA ALA A 67 -18.11 -1.67 -0.99
C ALA A 67 -17.89 -2.94 -0.16
N SER A 68 -16.84 -3.72 -0.46
CA SER A 68 -16.46 -4.88 0.34
C SER A 68 -16.18 -4.51 1.79
N HIS A 69 -15.41 -3.43 2.03
CA HIS A 69 -15.14 -2.94 3.40
C HIS A 69 -16.44 -2.58 4.17
N LYS A 70 -17.42 -1.97 3.50
CA LYS A 70 -18.72 -1.64 4.12
C LYS A 70 -19.54 -2.88 4.44
N ALA A 71 -19.48 -3.90 3.58
CA ALA A 71 -20.21 -5.16 3.77
C ALA A 71 -19.63 -6.00 4.92
N MET A 72 -18.32 -5.91 5.19
CA MET A 72 -17.68 -6.63 6.30
C MET A 72 -18.27 -6.23 7.65
N THR A 73 -18.46 -7.22 8.53
CA THR A 73 -18.77 -6.98 9.94
C THR A 73 -17.48 -6.82 10.75
N SER A 74 -17.59 -6.45 12.02
CA SER A 74 -16.44 -6.39 12.93
C SER A 74 -16.08 -7.74 13.54
N ARG A 75 -16.68 -8.84 13.07
CA ARG A 75 -16.41 -10.19 13.54
C ARG A 75 -15.03 -10.64 13.06
N VAL A 76 -14.30 -11.34 13.90
CA VAL A 76 -12.97 -11.88 13.57
C VAL A 76 -12.99 -12.85 12.40
N SER A 77 -14.13 -13.52 12.16
CA SER A 77 -14.33 -14.46 11.06
C SER A 77 -14.46 -13.78 9.69
N ASP A 78 -14.79 -12.48 9.64
CA ASP A 78 -14.93 -11.76 8.38
C ASP A 78 -13.54 -11.29 7.92
N THR A 79 -13.00 -11.98 6.93
CA THR A 79 -11.71 -11.66 6.34
C THR A 79 -11.89 -11.30 4.86
N PHE A 80 -11.16 -10.32 4.40
CA PHE A 80 -10.98 -9.99 3.00
C PHE A 80 -9.75 -10.74 2.48
N GLY A 81 -9.92 -11.56 1.46
CA GLY A 81 -8.88 -12.40 0.87
C GLY A 81 -9.15 -12.72 -0.59
N ALA A 82 -8.66 -13.86 -1.07
CA ALA A 82 -8.75 -14.25 -2.48
C ALA A 82 -10.21 -14.40 -2.96
N ASN A 83 -11.11 -14.94 -2.14
CA ASN A 83 -12.51 -15.13 -2.54
C ASN A 83 -13.23 -13.80 -2.80
N GLU A 84 -13.03 -12.81 -1.93
CA GLU A 84 -13.62 -11.48 -2.09
C GLU A 84 -13.00 -10.74 -3.29
N VAL A 85 -11.71 -10.96 -3.55
CA VAL A 85 -11.06 -10.45 -4.76
C VAL A 85 -11.65 -11.08 -6.01
N ALA A 86 -11.83 -12.40 -6.05
CA ALA A 86 -12.46 -13.10 -7.18
C ALA A 86 -13.88 -12.55 -7.44
N GLU A 87 -14.69 -12.36 -6.41
CA GLU A 87 -16.03 -11.77 -6.54
C GLU A 87 -15.98 -10.35 -7.15
N ILE A 88 -15.00 -9.54 -6.74
CA ILE A 88 -14.82 -8.21 -7.34
C ILE A 88 -14.37 -8.34 -8.79
N MET A 89 -13.47 -9.26 -9.13
CA MET A 89 -13.01 -9.44 -10.51
C MET A 89 -14.14 -9.88 -11.45
N ASP A 90 -15.05 -10.70 -10.96
CA ASP A 90 -16.20 -11.18 -11.74
C ASP A 90 -17.31 -10.11 -11.90
N ASN A 91 -17.54 -9.31 -10.89
CA ASN A 91 -18.72 -8.43 -10.81
C ASN A 91 -18.38 -6.94 -10.67
N GLY A 92 -17.11 -6.62 -10.47
CA GLY A 92 -16.63 -5.26 -10.23
C GLY A 92 -16.51 -4.42 -11.50
N ARG A 93 -16.00 -3.23 -11.33
CA ARG A 93 -15.84 -2.26 -12.40
C ARG A 93 -14.61 -2.55 -13.24
N ASN A 94 -14.76 -2.44 -14.55
CA ASN A 94 -13.61 -2.51 -15.44
C ASN A 94 -12.72 -1.25 -15.24
N VAL A 95 -11.45 -1.49 -14.90
CA VAL A 95 -10.45 -0.44 -14.72
C VAL A 95 -9.65 -0.29 -16.01
N THR A 96 -9.75 0.88 -16.63
CA THR A 96 -9.07 1.19 -17.91
C THR A 96 -7.79 2.01 -17.75
N THR A 97 -7.59 2.65 -16.60
CA THR A 97 -6.39 3.45 -16.32
C THR A 97 -5.23 2.56 -15.92
N LYS A 98 -4.04 2.80 -16.49
CA LYS A 98 -2.82 2.06 -16.14
C LYS A 98 -2.32 2.49 -14.76
N PHE A 99 -2.07 1.52 -13.88
CA PHE A 99 -1.41 1.75 -12.60
C PHE A 99 0.02 2.29 -12.84
N PRO A 100 0.53 3.22 -12.01
CA PRO A 100 1.89 3.74 -12.17
C PRO A 100 2.95 2.64 -12.07
N ASP A 101 4.05 2.83 -12.79
CA ASP A 101 5.24 1.98 -12.63
C ASP A 101 5.91 2.27 -11.28
N TYR A 102 5.37 1.65 -10.24
CA TYR A 102 5.88 1.80 -8.89
C TYR A 102 7.11 0.94 -8.64
N MET A 103 7.26 -0.18 -9.38
CA MET A 103 8.38 -1.12 -9.20
C MET A 103 9.71 -0.46 -9.52
N SER A 104 9.81 0.32 -10.58
CA SER A 104 11.03 1.07 -10.89
C SER A 104 11.44 2.02 -9.77
N LEU A 105 10.46 2.57 -9.02
CA LEU A 105 10.70 3.46 -7.90
C LEU A 105 11.14 2.73 -6.63
N ILE A 106 10.63 1.53 -6.37
CA ILE A 106 10.87 0.82 -5.10
C ILE A 106 11.96 -0.24 -5.17
N THR A 107 12.26 -0.81 -6.34
CA THR A 107 13.28 -1.85 -6.52
C THR A 107 14.63 -1.49 -5.89
N PRO A 108 15.16 -0.25 -6.04
CA PRO A 108 16.43 0.12 -5.40
C PRO A 108 16.41 -0.01 -3.86
N TYR A 109 15.23 0.09 -3.25
CA TYR A 109 15.06 -0.03 -1.79
C TYR A 109 14.67 -1.43 -1.33
N LEU A 110 14.19 -2.27 -2.24
CA LEU A 110 13.94 -3.68 -1.94
C LEU A 110 15.22 -4.51 -1.98
N GLU A 111 16.17 -4.12 -2.82
CA GLU A 111 17.41 -4.82 -3.11
C GLU A 111 18.64 -4.12 -2.52
N GLY A 112 18.55 -2.81 -2.26
CA GLY A 112 19.65 -2.00 -1.74
C GLY A 112 19.94 -2.24 -0.26
N GLU A 113 21.16 -1.90 0.14
CA GLU A 113 21.59 -1.97 1.53
C GLU A 113 21.11 -0.75 2.32
N PRO A 114 20.44 -0.95 3.48
CA PRO A 114 20.03 0.15 4.33
C PRO A 114 21.26 0.79 5.01
N VAL A 115 21.16 2.10 5.31
CA VAL A 115 22.16 2.80 6.11
C VAL A 115 21.89 2.62 7.60
N GLY A 116 22.92 2.61 8.42
CA GLY A 116 22.79 2.38 9.86
C GLY A 116 22.10 3.51 10.62
N GLN A 117 22.14 4.75 10.08
CA GLN A 117 21.52 5.92 10.71
C GLN A 117 21.13 6.96 9.65
N ALA A 118 19.93 7.54 9.78
CA ALA A 118 19.49 8.69 8.98
C ALA A 118 18.54 9.57 9.79
N MET A 119 18.60 10.87 9.58
CA MET A 119 17.61 11.82 10.11
C MET A 119 16.55 12.05 9.04
N MET A 120 15.29 11.79 9.39
CA MET A 120 14.18 11.89 8.45
C MET A 120 13.00 12.59 9.10
N ARG A 121 12.21 13.30 8.28
CA ARG A 121 10.89 13.82 8.66
C ARG A 121 9.82 13.17 7.82
N PHE A 122 8.76 12.77 8.45
CA PHE A 122 7.59 12.15 7.82
C PHE A 122 6.33 12.50 8.62
N ASN A 123 5.16 12.29 8.00
CA ASN A 123 3.91 12.44 8.71
C ASN A 123 3.68 11.23 9.63
N ALA A 124 3.58 11.48 10.94
CA ALA A 124 3.39 10.44 11.96
C ALA A 124 2.10 9.62 11.77
N ASP A 125 1.07 10.16 11.11
CA ASP A 125 -0.15 9.44 10.82
C ASP A 125 0.08 8.17 9.99
N PHE A 126 1.16 8.13 9.18
CA PHE A 126 1.51 6.96 8.41
C PHE A 126 1.92 5.77 9.29
N PHE A 127 2.53 6.02 10.46
CA PHE A 127 2.82 4.93 11.40
C PHE A 127 1.56 4.25 11.91
N LYS A 128 0.54 5.04 12.21
CA LYS A 128 -0.76 4.48 12.63
C LYS A 128 -1.37 3.63 11.52
N VAL A 129 -1.30 4.08 10.27
CA VAL A 129 -1.79 3.31 9.13
C VAL A 129 -1.00 2.01 8.97
N ILE A 130 0.34 2.06 9.07
CA ILE A 130 1.20 0.88 8.99
C ILE A 130 0.91 -0.09 10.14
N GLN A 131 0.76 0.41 11.37
CA GLN A 131 0.39 -0.41 12.52
C GLN A 131 -0.96 -1.10 12.32
N ASP A 132 -1.96 -0.37 11.81
CA ASP A 132 -3.28 -0.93 11.54
C ASP A 132 -3.26 -1.98 10.43
N LEU A 133 -2.39 -1.82 9.41
CA LEU A 133 -2.18 -2.79 8.33
C LEU A 133 -1.43 -4.03 8.82
N ASN A 134 -0.36 -3.82 9.56
CA ASN A 134 0.53 -4.88 10.01
C ASN A 134 -0.10 -5.73 11.14
N GLY A 135 -0.97 -5.14 11.94
CA GLY A 135 -1.50 -5.79 13.15
C GLY A 135 -0.43 -5.84 14.24
N GLU A 136 -0.33 -7.01 14.90
CA GLU A 136 0.60 -7.27 16.02
C GLU A 136 1.94 -7.90 15.58
N ASP A 137 2.13 -8.11 14.25
CA ASP A 137 3.35 -8.73 13.74
C ASP A 137 4.56 -7.79 13.89
N SER A 138 5.73 -8.37 13.99
CA SER A 138 6.99 -7.62 14.02
C SER A 138 7.21 -6.87 12.69
N LEU A 139 7.87 -5.72 12.77
CA LEU A 139 8.08 -4.82 11.65
C LEU A 139 9.55 -4.41 11.58
N THR A 140 10.21 -4.70 10.48
CA THR A 140 11.57 -4.23 10.20
C THR A 140 11.51 -2.89 9.49
N VAL A 141 12.27 -1.91 9.97
CA VAL A 141 12.38 -0.57 9.36
C VAL A 141 13.75 -0.43 8.71
N ASN A 142 13.77 -0.17 7.41
CA ASN A 142 14.98 0.06 6.65
C ASN A 142 15.08 1.54 6.25
N LEU A 143 16.23 2.15 6.53
CA LEU A 143 16.56 3.53 6.18
C LEU A 143 17.62 3.53 5.08
N TYR A 144 17.48 4.41 4.10
CA TYR A 144 18.36 4.48 2.92
C TYR A 144 19.06 5.84 2.79
N GLY A 145 19.02 6.67 3.83
CA GLY A 145 19.61 8.00 3.91
C GLY A 145 18.60 9.13 3.92
N GLU A 146 19.09 10.34 4.09
CA GLU A 146 18.27 11.56 4.06
C GLU A 146 17.57 11.72 2.72
N ALA A 147 16.35 12.22 2.73
CA ALA A 147 15.51 12.39 1.55
C ALA A 147 15.23 11.11 0.73
N LYS A 148 15.51 9.94 1.29
CA LYS A 148 15.13 8.65 0.73
C LYS A 148 13.91 8.08 1.47
N PRO A 149 13.12 7.18 0.83
CA PRO A 149 11.98 6.57 1.49
C PRO A 149 12.37 5.75 2.71
N MET A 150 11.48 5.68 3.69
CA MET A 150 11.51 4.63 4.71
C MET A 150 10.75 3.41 4.20
N VAL A 151 11.35 2.24 4.35
CA VAL A 151 10.75 0.97 3.94
C VAL A 151 10.52 0.10 5.18
N PHE A 152 9.28 -0.25 5.38
CA PHE A 152 8.85 -1.15 6.45
C PHE A 152 8.54 -2.50 5.82
N LYS A 153 9.06 -3.58 6.41
CA LYS A 153 8.89 -4.95 5.93
C LYS A 153 8.38 -5.85 7.05
N SER A 154 7.42 -6.68 6.75
CA SER A 154 6.90 -7.74 7.63
C SER A 154 6.43 -8.94 6.80
N GLU A 155 5.96 -9.99 7.47
CA GLU A 155 5.31 -11.13 6.80
C GLU A 155 3.99 -10.74 6.11
N ARG A 156 3.35 -9.65 6.56
CA ARG A 156 2.08 -9.17 5.99
C ARG A 156 2.23 -8.24 4.81
N GLY A 157 3.39 -7.63 4.62
CA GLY A 157 3.55 -6.69 3.52
C GLY A 157 4.78 -5.82 3.59
N ILE A 158 4.84 -4.92 2.60
CA ILE A 158 5.86 -3.90 2.44
C ILE A 158 5.17 -2.55 2.40
N TYR A 159 5.63 -1.63 3.24
CA TYR A 159 5.07 -0.28 3.32
C TYR A 159 6.20 0.72 3.09
N ILE A 160 5.98 1.69 2.22
CA ILE A 160 6.97 2.69 1.84
C ILE A 160 6.40 4.07 2.10
N VAL A 161 7.13 4.88 2.85
CA VAL A 161 6.75 6.25 3.18
C VAL A 161 7.81 7.20 2.64
N MET A 162 7.38 8.15 1.82
CA MET A 162 8.24 9.20 1.29
C MET A 162 8.56 10.22 2.39
N PRO A 163 9.81 10.71 2.47
CA PRO A 163 10.18 11.74 3.41
C PRO A 163 9.49 13.06 3.08
N MET A 164 9.22 13.85 4.11
CA MET A 164 8.79 15.24 3.91
C MET A 164 9.99 16.09 3.52
N THR A 165 9.90 16.79 2.40
CA THR A 165 10.92 17.74 1.97
C THR A 165 10.95 18.93 2.94
N LEU A 166 12.12 19.19 3.55
CA LEU A 166 12.32 20.40 4.32
C LEU A 166 12.43 21.57 3.33
N LYS A 167 11.50 22.53 3.42
CA LYS A 167 11.77 23.85 2.83
C LYS A 167 12.98 24.44 3.54
N LYS A 168 14.03 24.76 2.81
CA LYS A 168 15.15 25.51 3.37
C LYS A 168 14.62 26.85 3.88
N PRO A 169 15.07 27.33 5.07
CA PRO A 169 14.70 28.66 5.53
C PRO A 169 15.11 29.69 4.46
N GLY A 170 14.14 30.49 3.95
CA GLY A 170 14.42 31.54 2.97
C GLY A 170 13.90 31.28 1.54
N GLN A 171 13.28 30.13 1.22
CA GLN A 171 12.55 29.96 -0.02
C GLN A 171 11.07 30.25 0.22
N ALA A 172 10.67 31.50 -0.05
CA ALA A 172 9.27 31.88 -0.17
C ALA A 172 8.66 31.18 -1.39
N SER A 173 7.42 30.74 -1.23
CA SER A 173 6.58 30.17 -2.28
C SER A 173 6.21 31.20 -3.34
#